data_fbb411a9bcc440326520b535eafcc1dc
#
_entry.id   fbb411a9bcc440326520b535eafcc1dc
#
_cell.length_a   1.000
_cell.length_b   1.000
_cell.length_c   1.000
_cell.angle_alpha   90.00
_cell.angle_beta   90.00
_cell.angle_gamma   90.00
#
_symmetry.space_group_name_H-M   'P 1'
#
loop_
_entity.id
_entity.type
_entity.pdbx_description
1 polymer ?
#
loop_
_entity_poly.entity_id
_entity_poly.type
_entity_poly.pdbx_seq_one_letter_code
_entity_poly.pdbx_strand_id
1 'polypeptide(L)'
;LVLITLAVYLVSMIFSPKSIMEDRNALMIFNVMLLAVVVIIVFSISELDKSRKKDRNVLVLLLLAALAIVTNIIALVAITARVSHGLTPNRTVVLASNILILINLVLLARDLYLSYFNNRQTERVEQTMAGYLNIYFYWTLVVIFILPFAFGFR
;
A
#
# COMPACT_ATOMS: atom_id res chain seq x y z
N LEU A 1 -1.87 0.95 -17.56
CA LEU A 1 -0.91 -0.16 -17.50
C LEU A 1 -0.86 -0.74 -16.09
N VAL A 2 -0.49 0.04 -15.05
CA VAL A 2 -0.31 -0.41 -13.66
C VAL A 2 -1.55 -1.11 -13.10
N LEU A 3 -2.75 -0.57 -13.34
CA LEU A 3 -4.01 -1.19 -12.90
C LEU A 3 -4.19 -2.59 -13.50
N ILE A 4 -3.89 -2.75 -14.79
CA ILE A 4 -3.99 -4.05 -15.48
C ILE A 4 -2.96 -5.02 -14.90
N THR A 5 -1.73 -4.58 -14.71
CA THR A 5 -0.66 -5.40 -14.13
C THR A 5 -1.03 -5.88 -12.73
N LEU A 6 -1.54 -4.98 -11.90
CA LEU A 6 -1.99 -5.31 -10.54
C LEU A 6 -3.16 -6.29 -10.55
N ALA A 7 -4.13 -6.11 -11.45
CA ALA A 7 -5.28 -7.02 -11.60
C ALA A 7 -4.84 -8.42 -12.06
N VAL A 8 -3.95 -8.51 -13.05
CA VAL A 8 -3.39 -9.79 -13.54
C VAL A 8 -2.63 -10.50 -12.42
N TYR A 9 -1.83 -9.75 -11.65
CA TYR A 9 -1.09 -10.30 -10.53
C TYR A 9 -2.02 -10.82 -9.43
N LEU A 10 -3.08 -10.09 -9.10
CA LEU A 10 -4.09 -10.50 -8.12
C LEU A 10 -4.80 -11.79 -8.57
N VAL A 11 -5.18 -11.88 -9.84
CA VAL A 11 -5.77 -13.08 -10.42
C VAL A 11 -4.79 -14.25 -10.32
N SER A 12 -3.53 -14.07 -10.69
CA SER A 12 -2.48 -15.09 -10.59
C SER A 12 -2.32 -15.59 -9.15
N MET A 13 -2.40 -14.68 -8.17
CA MET A 13 -2.31 -15.02 -6.74
C MET A 13 -3.47 -15.88 -6.25
N ILE A 14 -4.68 -15.64 -6.75
CA ILE A 14 -5.86 -16.44 -6.42
C ILE A 14 -5.75 -17.86 -7.00
N PHE A 15 -5.23 -18.00 -8.23
CA PHE A 15 -5.11 -19.30 -8.90
C PHE A 15 -3.88 -20.12 -8.46
N SER A 16 -2.85 -19.51 -7.92
CA SER A 16 -1.62 -20.19 -7.49
C SER A 16 -1.14 -19.75 -6.10
N PRO A 17 -1.96 -19.91 -5.06
CA PRO A 17 -1.66 -19.34 -3.75
C PRO A 17 -0.42 -19.96 -3.08
N LYS A 18 -0.15 -21.26 -3.28
CA LYS A 18 0.95 -21.96 -2.61
C LYS A 18 2.33 -21.46 -3.02
N SER A 19 2.58 -21.24 -4.30
CA SER A 19 3.91 -20.85 -4.79
C SER A 19 4.29 -19.43 -4.36
N ILE A 20 3.32 -18.52 -4.32
CA ILE A 20 3.54 -17.11 -3.98
C ILE A 20 3.64 -16.91 -2.46
N MET A 21 2.87 -17.68 -1.68
CA MET A 21 2.89 -17.60 -0.22
C MET A 21 4.16 -18.20 0.40
N GLU A 22 4.81 -19.15 -0.27
CA GLU A 22 6.03 -19.80 0.22
C GLU A 22 7.31 -19.08 -0.22
N ASP A 23 7.28 -18.34 -1.33
CA ASP A 23 8.46 -17.64 -1.84
C ASP A 23 8.68 -16.29 -1.12
N ARG A 24 9.83 -16.18 -0.46
CA ARG A 24 10.27 -14.94 0.21
C ARG A 24 10.45 -13.79 -0.77
N ASN A 25 10.97 -14.07 -1.97
CA ASN A 25 11.24 -13.07 -2.98
C ASN A 25 9.93 -12.51 -3.56
N ALA A 26 8.93 -13.37 -3.75
CA ALA A 26 7.61 -12.95 -4.21
C ALA A 26 6.99 -11.90 -3.26
N LEU A 27 7.05 -12.10 -1.94
CA LEU A 27 6.52 -11.14 -0.97
C LEU A 27 7.29 -9.82 -0.94
N MET A 28 8.61 -9.85 -1.17
CA MET A 28 9.42 -8.63 -1.24
C MET A 28 9.05 -7.81 -2.49
N ILE A 29 8.98 -8.46 -3.65
CA ILE A 29 8.55 -7.83 -4.91
C ILE A 29 7.14 -7.23 -4.75
N PHE A 30 6.27 -7.94 -4.05
CA PHE A 30 4.92 -7.51 -3.76
C PHE A 30 4.87 -6.20 -2.96
N ASN A 31 5.66 -6.08 -1.89
CA ASN A 31 5.74 -4.86 -1.11
C ASN A 31 6.26 -3.67 -1.92
N VAL A 32 7.29 -3.90 -2.73
CA VAL A 32 7.81 -2.87 -3.63
C VAL A 32 6.75 -2.42 -4.64
N MET A 33 5.97 -3.36 -5.18
CA MET A 33 4.89 -3.05 -6.11
C MET A 33 3.76 -2.26 -5.44
N LEU A 34 3.36 -2.60 -4.22
CA LEU A 34 2.38 -1.84 -3.46
C LEU A 34 2.85 -0.41 -3.17
N LEU A 35 4.11 -0.26 -2.77
CA LEU A 35 4.71 1.06 -2.55
C LEU A 35 4.74 1.88 -3.85
N ALA A 36 5.11 1.25 -4.97
CA ALA A 36 5.08 1.90 -6.28
C ALA A 36 3.66 2.36 -6.68
N VAL A 37 2.63 1.56 -6.38
CA VAL A 37 1.23 1.96 -6.60
C VAL A 37 0.87 3.21 -5.79
N VAL A 38 1.24 3.27 -4.50
CA VAL A 38 1.01 4.46 -3.66
C VAL A 38 1.70 5.68 -4.28
N VAL A 39 2.96 5.54 -4.68
CA VAL A 39 3.72 6.64 -5.33
C VAL A 39 3.04 7.11 -6.61
N ILE A 40 2.60 6.18 -7.47
CA ILE A 40 1.89 6.53 -8.72
C ILE A 40 0.59 7.27 -8.43
N ILE A 41 -0.18 6.84 -7.42
CA ILE A 41 -1.42 7.53 -7.04
C ILE A 41 -1.09 8.96 -6.57
N VAL A 42 -0.05 9.14 -5.74
CA VAL A 42 0.37 10.47 -5.26
C VAL A 42 0.73 11.40 -6.41
N PHE A 43 1.59 10.94 -7.33
CA PHE A 43 1.98 11.75 -8.49
C PHE A 43 0.80 12.06 -9.40
N SER A 44 -0.08 11.08 -9.65
CA SER A 44 -1.25 11.29 -10.49
C SER A 44 -2.23 12.29 -9.89
N ILE A 45 -2.37 12.35 -8.57
CA ILE A 45 -3.23 13.32 -7.88
C ILE A 45 -2.66 14.74 -8.01
N SER A 46 -1.33 14.91 -7.90
CA SER A 46 -0.70 16.21 -8.03
C SER A 46 -0.84 16.82 -9.44
N GLU A 47 -1.04 15.98 -10.46
CA GLU A 47 -1.28 16.39 -11.84
C GLU A 47 -2.78 16.62 -12.18
N LEU A 48 -3.70 16.26 -11.26
CA LEU A 48 -5.12 16.47 -11.52
C LEU A 48 -5.49 17.95 -11.54
N ASP A 49 -6.19 18.35 -12.59
CA ASP A 49 -6.75 19.69 -12.70
C ASP A 49 -7.83 19.89 -11.61
N LYS A 50 -7.52 20.76 -10.64
CA LYS A 50 -8.38 21.07 -9.48
C LYS A 50 -9.75 21.66 -9.87
N SER A 51 -9.91 22.07 -11.12
CA SER A 51 -11.12 22.70 -11.64
C SER A 51 -12.15 21.72 -12.21
N ARG A 52 -11.77 20.50 -12.54
CA ARG A 52 -12.68 19.51 -13.15
C ARG A 52 -13.41 18.67 -12.11
N LYS A 53 -14.68 19.01 -11.94
CA LYS A 53 -15.65 18.17 -11.21
C LYS A 53 -15.85 16.83 -11.97
N LYS A 54 -15.72 15.70 -11.26
CA LYS A 54 -15.96 14.33 -11.80
C LYS A 54 -14.97 13.91 -12.91
N ASP A 55 -13.67 14.01 -12.62
CA ASP A 55 -12.65 13.56 -13.57
C ASP A 55 -12.60 12.01 -13.58
N ARG A 56 -12.60 11.43 -14.79
CA ARG A 56 -12.41 9.96 -14.99
C ARG A 56 -11.10 9.47 -14.37
N ASN A 57 -10.11 10.34 -14.30
CA ASN A 57 -8.83 10.01 -13.68
C ASN A 57 -8.97 9.72 -12.18
N VAL A 58 -9.82 10.45 -11.45
CA VAL A 58 -10.11 10.19 -10.03
C VAL A 58 -10.76 8.81 -9.85
N LEU A 59 -11.66 8.41 -10.75
CA LEU A 59 -12.26 7.08 -10.73
C LEU A 59 -11.22 5.98 -10.95
N VAL A 60 -10.33 6.17 -11.92
CA VAL A 60 -9.23 5.21 -12.20
C VAL A 60 -8.31 5.08 -10.98
N LEU A 61 -7.98 6.20 -10.32
CA LEU A 61 -7.17 6.18 -9.10
C LEU A 61 -7.89 5.49 -7.94
N LEU A 62 -9.20 5.71 -7.81
CA LEU A 62 -10.02 5.01 -6.81
C LEU A 62 -10.03 3.49 -7.04
N LEU A 63 -10.19 3.05 -8.29
CA LEU A 63 -10.13 1.63 -8.64
C LEU A 63 -8.75 1.04 -8.37
N LEU A 64 -7.69 1.79 -8.68
CA LEU A 64 -6.32 1.37 -8.39
C LEU A 64 -6.08 1.23 -6.88
N ALA A 65 -6.55 2.19 -6.07
CA ALA A 65 -6.47 2.12 -4.62
C ALA A 65 -7.27 0.94 -4.07
N ALA A 66 -8.48 0.67 -4.57
CA ALA A 66 -9.29 -0.47 -4.15
C ALA A 66 -8.61 -1.81 -4.45
N LEU A 67 -8.06 -1.98 -5.65
CA LEU A 67 -7.27 -3.17 -6.01
C LEU A 67 -6.03 -3.31 -5.12
N ALA A 68 -5.32 -2.23 -4.85
CA ALA A 68 -4.15 -2.23 -3.97
C ALA A 68 -4.52 -2.63 -2.54
N ILE A 69 -5.67 -2.19 -2.02
CA ILE A 69 -6.18 -2.59 -0.70
C ILE A 69 -6.43 -4.10 -0.66
N VAL A 70 -7.17 -4.66 -1.62
CA VAL A 70 -7.45 -6.11 -1.69
C VAL A 70 -6.14 -6.90 -1.74
N THR A 71 -5.23 -6.46 -2.58
CA THR A 71 -3.91 -7.07 -2.74
C THR A 71 -3.10 -7.03 -1.43
N ASN A 72 -3.11 -5.89 -0.73
CA ASN A 72 -2.41 -5.73 0.56
C ASN A 72 -3.03 -6.62 1.66
N ILE A 73 -4.35 -6.75 1.71
CA ILE A 73 -5.03 -7.64 2.66
C ILE A 73 -4.57 -9.09 2.46
N ILE A 74 -4.51 -9.57 1.21
CA ILE A 74 -4.02 -10.93 0.92
C ILE A 74 -2.56 -11.09 1.36
N ALA A 75 -1.71 -10.10 1.11
CA ALA A 75 -0.32 -10.11 1.59
C ALA A 75 -0.24 -10.16 3.12
N LEU A 76 -1.07 -9.38 3.82
CA LEU A 76 -1.12 -9.40 5.28
C LEU A 76 -1.51 -10.77 5.83
N VAL A 77 -2.51 -11.42 5.23
CA VAL A 77 -2.89 -12.80 5.61
C VAL A 77 -1.71 -13.75 5.43
N ALA A 78 -1.03 -13.68 4.29
CA ALA A 78 0.14 -14.52 4.01
C ALA A 78 1.28 -14.29 5.01
N ILE A 79 1.59 -13.04 5.35
CA ILE A 79 2.65 -12.68 6.30
C ILE A 79 2.26 -13.12 7.72
N THR A 80 1.01 -12.92 8.13
CA THR A 80 0.53 -13.32 9.46
C THR A 80 0.65 -14.83 9.66
N ALA A 81 0.31 -15.62 8.65
CA ALA A 81 0.52 -17.06 8.67
C ALA A 81 2.00 -17.46 8.84
N ARG A 82 2.93 -16.67 8.29
CA ARG A 82 4.38 -16.91 8.47
C ARG A 82 4.89 -16.48 9.84
N VAL A 83 4.32 -15.44 10.43
CA VAL A 83 4.68 -14.92 11.76
C VAL A 83 4.30 -15.94 12.84
N SER A 84 3.24 -16.73 12.66
CA SER A 84 2.87 -17.80 13.58
C SER A 84 3.95 -18.88 13.77
N HIS A 85 4.85 -19.03 12.78
CA HIS A 85 6.01 -19.95 12.86
C HIS A 85 7.29 -19.30 13.44
N GLY A 86 7.18 -18.11 14.02
CA GLY A 86 8.26 -17.37 14.69
C GLY A 86 8.46 -15.96 14.18
N LEU A 87 8.69 -15.06 15.12
CA LEU A 87 9.00 -13.66 14.86
C LEU A 87 10.47 -13.49 14.46
N THR A 88 10.71 -12.92 13.31
CA THR A 88 12.04 -12.50 12.87
C THR A 88 12.01 -10.99 12.56
N PRO A 89 13.16 -10.28 12.68
CA PRO A 89 13.21 -8.83 12.36
C PRO A 89 12.58 -8.50 11.02
N ASN A 90 12.94 -9.26 9.98
CA ASN A 90 12.44 -9.03 8.63
C ASN A 90 10.91 -9.23 8.53
N ARG A 91 10.34 -10.27 9.17
CA ARG A 91 8.89 -10.51 9.16
C ARG A 91 8.14 -9.41 9.89
N THR A 92 8.70 -8.91 10.99
CA THR A 92 8.13 -7.79 11.76
C THR A 92 8.11 -6.50 10.93
N VAL A 93 9.22 -6.18 10.25
CA VAL A 93 9.30 -5.01 9.36
C VAL A 93 8.26 -5.10 8.25
N VAL A 94 8.19 -6.23 7.56
CA VAL A 94 7.29 -6.42 6.43
C VAL A 94 5.83 -6.37 6.88
N LEU A 95 5.48 -7.01 8.01
CA LEU A 95 4.13 -6.98 8.56
C LEU A 95 3.70 -5.55 8.93
N ALA A 96 4.52 -4.84 9.69
CA ALA A 96 4.20 -3.50 10.14
C ALA A 96 4.17 -2.50 8.98
N SER A 97 5.09 -2.61 8.02
CA SER A 97 5.07 -1.77 6.80
C SER A 97 3.80 -1.98 5.99
N ASN A 98 3.34 -3.23 5.82
CA ASN A 98 2.09 -3.50 5.10
C ASN A 98 0.85 -2.98 5.82
N ILE A 99 0.83 -3.02 7.16
CA ILE A 99 -0.23 -2.40 7.95
C ILE A 99 -0.26 -0.88 7.72
N LEU A 100 0.89 -0.21 7.77
CA LEU A 100 0.99 1.22 7.50
C LEU A 100 0.53 1.57 6.08
N ILE A 101 0.95 0.79 5.07
CA ILE A 101 0.52 0.96 3.69
C ILE A 101 -1.00 0.74 3.57
N LEU A 102 -1.56 -0.27 4.24
CA LEU A 102 -3.01 -0.53 4.21
C LEU A 102 -3.81 0.65 4.75
N ILE A 103 -3.42 1.18 5.92
CA ILE A 103 -4.10 2.33 6.52
C ILE A 103 -4.03 3.54 5.58
N ASN A 104 -2.86 3.80 5.00
CA ASN A 104 -2.71 4.88 4.02
C ASN A 104 -3.61 4.70 2.79
N LEU A 105 -3.64 3.49 2.21
CA LEU A 105 -4.48 3.18 1.06
C LEU A 105 -5.97 3.34 1.36
N VAL A 106 -6.42 2.94 2.56
CA VAL A 106 -7.82 3.09 2.99
C VAL A 106 -8.19 4.57 3.13
N LEU A 107 -7.33 5.38 3.75
CA LEU A 107 -7.56 6.82 3.87
C LEU A 107 -7.58 7.50 2.50
N LEU A 108 -6.64 7.13 1.63
CA LEU A 108 -6.55 7.61 0.27
C LEU A 108 -7.81 7.24 -0.55
N ALA A 109 -8.24 5.99 -0.49
CA ALA A 109 -9.45 5.54 -1.18
C ALA A 109 -10.70 6.27 -0.68
N ARG A 110 -10.80 6.51 0.63
CA ARG A 110 -11.88 7.30 1.24
C ARG A 110 -11.88 8.74 0.69
N ASP A 111 -10.73 9.39 0.66
CA ASP A 111 -10.65 10.78 0.21
C ASP A 111 -10.90 10.91 -1.30
N LEU A 112 -10.43 9.94 -2.10
CA LEU A 112 -10.75 9.84 -3.53
C LEU A 112 -12.26 9.59 -3.76
N TYR A 113 -12.88 8.72 -2.96
CA TYR A 113 -14.31 8.46 -3.02
C TYR A 113 -15.12 9.73 -2.73
N LEU A 114 -14.76 10.45 -1.66
CA LEU A 114 -15.41 11.70 -1.29
C LEU A 114 -15.19 12.80 -2.33
N SER A 115 -14.03 12.83 -2.96
CA SER A 115 -13.73 13.77 -4.05
C SER A 115 -14.62 13.48 -5.26
N TYR A 116 -14.76 12.23 -5.65
CA TYR A 116 -15.53 11.83 -6.84
C TYR A 116 -17.05 11.95 -6.65
N PHE A 117 -17.59 11.48 -5.52
CA PHE A 117 -19.05 11.42 -5.29
C PHE A 117 -19.60 12.66 -4.61
N ASN A 118 -18.86 13.30 -3.69
CA ASN A 118 -19.33 14.43 -2.90
C ASN A 118 -18.77 15.78 -3.34
N ASN A 119 -18.12 15.87 -4.49
CA ASN A 119 -17.52 17.11 -5.02
C ASN A 119 -16.59 17.81 -4.01
N ARG A 120 -15.93 17.07 -3.10
CA ARG A 120 -14.94 17.64 -2.19
C ARG A 120 -13.64 17.91 -2.95
N GLN A 121 -12.92 18.94 -2.50
CA GLN A 121 -11.66 19.34 -3.14
C GLN A 121 -10.59 18.24 -3.01
N THR A 122 -9.87 17.99 -4.08
CA THR A 122 -8.76 17.04 -4.17
C THR A 122 -7.60 17.39 -3.21
N GLU A 123 -7.57 18.62 -2.69
CA GLU A 123 -6.60 19.09 -1.70
C GLU A 123 -6.53 18.23 -0.43
N ARG A 124 -7.64 17.60 -0.02
CA ARG A 124 -7.63 16.67 1.12
C ARG A 124 -6.77 15.43 0.87
N VAL A 125 -6.77 14.95 -0.34
CA VAL A 125 -5.96 13.79 -0.73
C VAL A 125 -4.47 14.14 -0.63
N GLU A 126 -4.08 15.32 -1.08
CA GLU A 126 -2.71 15.85 -0.95
C GLU A 126 -2.31 16.00 0.52
N GLN A 127 -3.19 16.54 1.37
CA GLN A 127 -2.94 16.69 2.82
C GLN A 127 -2.79 15.35 3.54
N THR A 128 -3.64 14.38 3.23
CA THR A 128 -3.55 13.01 3.77
C THR A 128 -2.20 12.40 3.40
N MET A 129 -1.78 12.56 2.16
CA MET A 129 -0.48 12.06 1.68
C MET A 129 0.69 12.75 2.37
N ALA A 130 0.68 14.09 2.47
CA ALA A 130 1.73 14.85 3.15
C ALA A 130 1.87 14.43 4.62
N GLY A 131 0.76 14.19 5.32
CA GLY A 131 0.76 13.69 6.69
C GLY A 131 1.39 12.28 6.80
N TYR A 132 1.12 11.42 5.82
CA TYR A 132 1.67 10.06 5.81
C TYR A 132 3.18 9.99 5.53
N LEU A 133 3.74 10.94 4.81
CA LEU A 133 5.19 11.04 4.61
C LEU A 133 5.94 11.11 5.93
N ASN A 134 5.44 11.87 6.90
CA ASN A 134 6.02 11.94 8.23
C ASN A 134 5.94 10.58 8.96
N ILE A 135 4.83 9.86 8.83
CA ILE A 135 4.66 8.52 9.43
C ILE A 135 5.68 7.55 8.84
N TYR A 136 5.86 7.54 7.51
CA TYR A 136 6.87 6.71 6.87
C TYR A 136 8.30 7.09 7.29
N PHE A 137 8.58 8.38 7.45
CA PHE A 137 9.87 8.84 7.95
C PHE A 137 10.16 8.29 9.35
N TYR A 138 9.22 8.46 10.29
CA TYR A 138 9.38 7.93 11.66
C TYR A 138 9.46 6.39 11.67
N TRP A 139 8.67 5.72 10.83
CA TRP A 139 8.76 4.27 10.68
C TRP A 139 10.15 3.82 10.21
N THR A 140 10.72 4.52 9.25
CA THR A 140 12.08 4.23 8.77
C THR A 140 13.11 4.37 9.89
N LEU A 141 13.00 5.41 10.73
CA LEU A 141 13.87 5.56 11.89
C LEU A 141 13.71 4.40 12.90
N VAL A 142 12.50 3.96 13.16
CA VAL A 142 12.22 2.78 14.00
C VAL A 142 12.87 1.53 13.44
N VAL A 143 12.75 1.30 12.13
CA VAL A 143 13.35 0.14 11.46
C VAL A 143 14.87 0.17 11.52
N ILE A 144 15.49 1.33 11.33
CA ILE A 144 16.96 1.45 11.29
C ILE A 144 17.56 1.40 12.69
N PHE A 145 16.96 2.09 13.67
CA PHE A 145 17.58 2.31 14.97
C PHE A 145 17.01 1.40 16.07
N ILE A 146 15.71 1.15 16.10
CA ILE A 146 15.06 0.44 17.22
C ILE A 146 15.04 -1.07 16.99
N LEU A 147 14.68 -1.52 15.79
CA LEU A 147 14.55 -2.95 15.52
C LEU A 147 15.86 -3.74 15.71
N PRO A 148 17.04 -3.27 15.27
CA PRO A 148 18.28 -4.00 15.51
C PRO A 148 18.56 -4.23 17.00
N PHE A 149 18.28 -3.23 17.85
CA PHE A 149 18.40 -3.38 19.30
C PHE A 149 17.36 -4.34 19.87
N ALA A 150 16.11 -4.25 19.46
CA ALA A 150 15.03 -5.10 19.95
C ALA A 150 15.25 -6.58 19.62
N PHE A 151 15.92 -6.89 18.51
CA PHE A 151 16.24 -8.25 18.09
C PHE A 151 17.70 -8.67 18.39
N GLY A 152 18.45 -7.86 19.16
CA GLY A 152 19.80 -8.20 19.64
C GLY A 152 20.82 -8.34 18.51
N PHE A 153 20.73 -7.55 17.44
CA PHE A 153 21.63 -7.57 16.28
C PHE A 153 21.75 -8.94 15.60
N ARG A 154 20.69 -9.76 15.63
CA ARG A 154 20.62 -11.09 15.00
C ARG A 154 20.05 -11.02 13.59
#